data_93af84122b0c5431f68cbc48d7b65ac3
#
_entry.id   93af84122b0c5431f68cbc48d7b65ac3
#
_cell.length_a   1.000
_cell.length_b   1.000
_cell.length_c   1.000
_cell.angle_alpha   90.00
_cell.angle_beta   90.00
_cell.angle_gamma   90.00
#
_symmetry.space_group_name_H-M   'P 1'
#
loop_
_entity.id
_entity.type
_entity.pdbx_description
1 polymer ?
#
loop_
_entity_poly.entity_id
_entity_poly.type
_entity_poly.pdbx_seq_one_letter_code
_entity_poly.pdbx_strand_id
1 'polypeptide(L)'
;LDLFAGSGALGLECLSRGAREMVSIEKSEKHARFFRQNLAASGLPVTAVTLRVQDVFLVFPQLAQSGRQFDLIIADPPYGEKNVGRRSTSLAQLLLDDIVLPGLLAPGGLFVIGHTKRDTLEIPVTWKERKDMRHGDTVMRFLERPDEKRD
;
A
#
# COMPACT_ATOMS: atom_id res chain seq x y z
N LEU A 1 6.43 2.87 0.27
CA LEU A 1 6.12 1.45 0.52
C LEU A 1 5.01 1.02 -0.44
N ASP A 2 5.28 0.00 -1.26
CA ASP A 2 4.33 -0.59 -2.21
C ASP A 2 3.94 -2.00 -1.73
N LEU A 3 2.69 -2.14 -1.30
CA LEU A 3 2.19 -3.34 -0.58
C LEU A 3 1.60 -4.30 -1.60
N PHE A 4 1.57 -4.65 -2.52
CA PHE A 4 1.09 -5.61 -3.53
C PHE A 4 1.68 -5.23 -4.87
N ALA A 5 3.00 -5.22 -4.91
CA ALA A 5 3.75 -4.58 -5.99
C ALA A 5 3.49 -5.19 -7.39
N GLY A 6 3.13 -6.47 -7.46
CA GLY A 6 2.89 -7.13 -8.74
C GLY A 6 4.06 -6.98 -9.69
N SER A 7 3.83 -6.35 -10.83
CA SER A 7 4.86 -6.02 -11.82
C SER A 7 5.69 -4.79 -11.47
N GLY A 8 5.38 -4.10 -10.36
CA GLY A 8 6.06 -2.90 -9.91
C GLY A 8 5.54 -1.59 -10.50
N ALA A 9 4.45 -1.60 -11.27
CA ALA A 9 4.01 -0.43 -12.02
C ALA A 9 3.83 0.83 -11.16
N LEU A 10 3.14 0.72 -10.01
CA LEU A 10 2.87 1.86 -9.14
C LEU A 10 4.15 2.36 -8.44
N GLY A 11 4.91 1.46 -7.83
CA GLY A 11 6.11 1.84 -7.10
C GLY A 11 7.21 2.39 -8.02
N LEU A 12 7.42 1.78 -9.18
CA LEU A 12 8.38 2.27 -10.17
C LEU A 12 7.97 3.65 -10.72
N GLU A 13 6.67 3.90 -10.90
CA GLU A 13 6.18 5.21 -11.29
C GLU A 13 6.44 6.26 -10.21
N CYS A 14 6.25 5.92 -8.92
CA CYS A 14 6.63 6.81 -7.82
C CYS A 14 8.12 7.14 -7.83
N LEU A 15 8.96 6.14 -8.07
CA LEU A 15 10.41 6.34 -8.14
C LEU A 15 10.80 7.23 -9.34
N SER A 16 10.17 7.04 -10.51
CA SER A 16 10.40 7.86 -11.71
C SER A 16 9.98 9.32 -11.50
N ARG A 17 9.04 9.58 -10.59
CA ARG A 17 8.55 10.92 -10.23
C ARG A 17 9.28 11.56 -9.05
N GLY A 18 10.38 10.96 -8.61
CA GLY A 18 11.25 11.56 -7.60
C GLY A 18 11.14 11.00 -6.20
N ALA A 19 10.47 9.86 -5.99
CA ALA A 19 10.64 9.14 -4.73
C ALA A 19 12.12 8.76 -4.58
N ARG A 20 12.68 8.96 -3.39
CA ARG A 20 14.10 8.72 -3.14
C ARG A 20 14.45 7.23 -3.10
N GLU A 21 13.58 6.46 -2.52
CA GLU A 21 13.72 5.01 -2.36
C GLU A 21 12.34 4.36 -2.28
N MET A 22 12.28 3.07 -2.55
CA MET A 22 11.07 2.30 -2.34
C MET A 22 11.34 0.92 -1.76
N VAL A 23 10.42 0.46 -0.93
CA VAL A 23 10.29 -0.93 -0.51
C VAL A 23 9.04 -1.49 -1.15
N SER A 24 9.18 -2.57 -1.89
CA SER A 24 8.08 -3.25 -2.55
C SER A 24 7.89 -4.65 -1.98
N ILE A 25 6.64 -5.02 -1.77
CA ILE A 25 6.27 -6.32 -1.22
C ILE A 25 5.38 -7.03 -2.23
N GLU A 26 5.80 -8.21 -2.62
CA GLU A 26 5.07 -9.07 -3.55
C GLU A 26 5.17 -10.51 -3.08
N LYS A 27 4.04 -11.16 -2.86
CA LYS A 27 4.00 -12.55 -2.36
C LYS A 27 4.37 -13.58 -3.41
N SER A 28 4.07 -13.30 -4.67
CA SER A 28 4.26 -14.23 -5.79
C SER A 28 5.66 -14.09 -6.40
N GLU A 29 6.47 -15.15 -6.34
CA GLU A 29 7.78 -15.17 -7.02
C GLU A 29 7.64 -14.99 -8.53
N LYS A 30 6.54 -15.45 -9.13
CA LYS A 30 6.25 -15.22 -10.55
C LYS A 30 6.12 -13.72 -10.85
N HIS A 31 5.36 -12.98 -10.03
CA HIS A 31 5.20 -11.53 -10.20
C HIS A 31 6.49 -10.78 -9.86
N ALA A 32 7.20 -11.20 -8.83
CA ALA A 32 8.49 -10.63 -8.47
C ALA A 32 9.53 -10.74 -9.60
N ARG A 33 9.46 -11.78 -10.43
CA ARG A 33 10.27 -11.88 -11.65
C ARG A 33 9.94 -10.78 -12.65
N PHE A 34 8.66 -10.54 -12.91
CA PHE A 34 8.25 -9.43 -13.79
C PHE A 34 8.66 -8.08 -13.24
N PHE A 35 8.53 -7.90 -11.91
CA PHE A 35 9.03 -6.70 -11.25
C PHE A 35 10.51 -6.45 -11.54
N ARG A 36 11.37 -7.47 -11.33
CA ARG A 36 12.82 -7.34 -11.57
C ARG A 36 13.12 -7.03 -13.04
N GLN A 37 12.40 -7.63 -13.99
CA GLN A 37 12.52 -7.35 -15.42
C GLN A 37 12.14 -5.90 -15.74
N ASN A 38 11.04 -5.42 -15.21
CA ASN A 38 10.58 -4.05 -15.41
C ASN A 38 11.54 -3.04 -14.78
N LEU A 39 12.05 -3.29 -13.58
CA LEU A 39 13.06 -2.46 -12.94
C LEU A 39 14.33 -2.39 -13.81
N ALA A 40 14.83 -3.51 -14.28
CA ALA A 40 16.03 -3.55 -15.15
C ALA A 40 15.81 -2.78 -16.46
N ALA A 41 14.61 -2.85 -17.05
CA ALA A 41 14.27 -2.17 -18.29
C ALA A 41 13.99 -0.65 -18.12
N SER A 42 13.65 -0.22 -16.90
CA SER A 42 13.20 1.15 -16.62
C SER A 42 14.33 2.19 -16.64
N GLY A 43 15.59 1.76 -16.47
CA GLY A 43 16.72 2.68 -16.26
C GLY A 43 16.75 3.34 -14.88
N LEU A 44 15.84 2.99 -13.98
CA LEU A 44 15.80 3.50 -12.62
C LEU A 44 16.91 2.88 -11.75
N PRO A 45 17.39 3.57 -10.70
CA PRO A 45 18.48 3.07 -9.88
C PRO A 45 18.03 1.86 -9.05
N VAL A 46 18.55 0.69 -9.38
CA VAL A 46 18.24 -0.56 -8.67
C VAL A 46 18.59 -0.50 -7.18
N THR A 47 19.55 0.33 -6.81
CA THR A 47 19.97 0.55 -5.41
C THR A 47 18.93 1.29 -4.58
N ALA A 48 17.99 1.99 -5.23
CA ALA A 48 16.88 2.67 -4.56
C ALA A 48 15.68 1.75 -4.30
N VAL A 49 15.76 0.47 -4.70
CA VAL A 49 14.64 -0.47 -4.65
C VAL A 49 14.99 -1.67 -3.76
N THR A 50 14.12 -1.93 -2.78
CA THR A 50 14.15 -3.16 -1.99
C THR A 50 12.89 -3.96 -2.29
N LEU A 51 13.03 -5.10 -2.97
CA LEU A 51 11.93 -6.03 -3.21
C LEU A 51 11.94 -7.15 -2.17
N ARG A 52 10.83 -7.34 -1.46
CA ARG A 52 10.61 -8.45 -0.54
C ARG A 52 9.56 -9.41 -1.10
N VAL A 53 9.95 -10.66 -1.31
CA VAL A 53 9.03 -11.71 -1.76
C VAL A 53 8.42 -12.39 -0.54
N GLN A 54 7.41 -11.77 0.04
CA GLN A 54 6.76 -12.16 1.29
C GLN A 54 5.30 -11.73 1.31
N ASP A 55 4.53 -12.29 2.24
CA ASP A 55 3.20 -11.78 2.57
C ASP A 55 3.29 -10.44 3.31
N VAL A 56 2.45 -9.47 2.95
CA VAL A 56 2.48 -8.11 3.51
C VAL A 56 2.31 -8.11 5.03
N PHE A 57 1.41 -8.93 5.56
CA PHE A 57 1.13 -8.98 7.00
C PHE A 57 2.30 -9.55 7.81
N LEU A 58 3.17 -10.37 7.20
CA LEU A 58 4.40 -10.86 7.83
C LEU A 58 5.51 -9.81 7.83
N VAL A 59 5.46 -8.86 6.89
CA VAL A 59 6.48 -7.81 6.76
C VAL A 59 6.24 -6.65 7.71
N PHE A 60 5.00 -6.31 8.03
CA PHE A 60 4.67 -5.15 8.89
C PHE A 60 5.40 -5.15 10.24
N PRO A 61 5.38 -6.24 11.04
CA PRO A 61 6.12 -6.27 12.31
C PRO A 61 7.63 -6.07 12.11
N GLN A 62 8.21 -6.61 11.04
CA GLN A 62 9.64 -6.48 10.73
C GLN A 62 10.02 -5.03 10.40
N LEU A 63 9.17 -4.33 9.61
CA LEU A 63 9.37 -2.91 9.31
C LEU A 63 9.22 -2.05 10.56
N ALA A 64 8.22 -2.33 11.40
CA ALA A 64 8.03 -1.62 12.66
C ALA A 64 9.22 -1.78 13.61
N GLN A 65 9.76 -3.00 13.75
CA GLN A 65 10.95 -3.26 14.56
C GLN A 65 12.19 -2.50 14.06
N SER A 66 12.29 -2.27 12.76
CA SER A 66 13.40 -1.50 12.17
C SER A 66 13.23 0.01 12.34
N GLY A 67 12.13 0.48 12.93
CA GLY A 67 11.82 1.90 13.09
C GLY A 67 11.54 2.65 11.77
N ARG A 68 11.35 1.92 10.65
CA ARG A 68 11.11 2.56 9.36
C ARG A 68 9.70 3.13 9.26
N GLN A 69 9.64 4.35 8.75
CA GLN A 69 8.40 5.01 8.34
C GLN A 69 8.49 5.45 6.88
N PHE A 70 7.33 5.60 6.25
CA PHE A 70 7.22 5.93 4.85
C PHE A 70 6.31 7.15 4.66
N ASP A 71 6.72 8.07 3.80
CA ASP A 71 5.93 9.25 3.44
C ASP A 71 4.72 8.89 2.55
N LEU A 72 4.88 7.81 1.79
CA LEU A 72 3.83 7.27 0.92
C LEU A 72 3.75 5.75 1.09
N ILE A 73 2.55 5.26 1.38
CA ILE A 73 2.21 3.84 1.34
C ILE A 73 1.15 3.68 0.25
N ILE A 74 1.36 2.76 -0.68
CA ILE A 74 0.39 2.41 -1.72
C ILE A 74 0.02 0.94 -1.64
N ALA A 75 -1.24 0.64 -1.86
CA ALA A 75 -1.75 -0.72 -1.89
C ALA A 75 -2.83 -0.86 -2.96
N ASP A 76 -2.61 -1.75 -3.90
CA ASP A 76 -3.62 -2.19 -4.88
C ASP A 76 -3.80 -3.71 -4.76
N PRO A 77 -4.42 -4.16 -3.64
CA PRO A 77 -4.60 -5.58 -3.39
C PRO A 77 -5.55 -6.20 -4.41
N PRO A 78 -5.48 -7.53 -4.62
CA PRO A 78 -6.48 -8.25 -5.38
C PRO A 78 -7.88 -7.92 -4.86
N TYR A 79 -8.80 -7.62 -5.77
CA TYR A 79 -10.14 -7.18 -5.41
C TYR A 79 -10.91 -8.25 -4.64
N GLY A 80 -11.56 -7.81 -3.58
CA GLY A 80 -12.45 -8.64 -2.79
C GLY A 80 -13.79 -8.90 -3.48
N GLU A 81 -14.57 -9.81 -2.89
CA GLU A 81 -15.93 -10.09 -3.32
C GLU A 81 -16.89 -8.96 -2.89
N LYS A 82 -18.05 -8.90 -3.57
CA LYS A 82 -19.13 -8.01 -3.18
C LYS A 82 -19.65 -8.36 -1.78
N ASN A 83 -19.68 -7.40 -0.87
CA ASN A 83 -20.08 -7.59 0.54
C ASN A 83 -21.40 -6.89 0.90
N VAL A 84 -22.47 -7.21 0.21
CA VAL A 84 -23.78 -6.60 0.49
C VAL A 84 -24.30 -7.01 1.88
N GLY A 85 -24.56 -6.02 2.73
CA GLY A 85 -25.16 -6.22 4.06
C GLY A 85 -24.25 -6.87 5.11
N ARG A 86 -22.95 -6.99 4.85
CA ARG A 86 -21.95 -7.51 5.81
C ARG A 86 -20.66 -6.72 5.72
N ARG A 87 -19.85 -6.76 6.77
CA ARG A 87 -18.51 -6.18 6.76
C ARG A 87 -17.63 -6.86 5.72
N SER A 88 -16.81 -6.09 5.03
CA SER A 88 -15.83 -6.63 4.08
C SER A 88 -14.78 -7.50 4.79
N THR A 89 -14.38 -8.57 4.13
CA THR A 89 -13.27 -9.45 4.50
C THR A 89 -12.16 -9.42 3.46
N SER A 90 -12.20 -8.42 2.57
CA SER A 90 -11.19 -8.24 1.54
C SER A 90 -9.81 -7.90 2.13
N LEU A 91 -8.77 -8.11 1.33
CA LEU A 91 -7.41 -7.67 1.71
C LEU A 91 -7.35 -6.16 1.97
N ALA A 92 -8.16 -5.36 1.24
CA ALA A 92 -8.24 -3.92 1.49
C ALA A 92 -8.78 -3.63 2.91
N GLN A 93 -9.83 -4.31 3.34
CA GLN A 93 -10.34 -4.14 4.71
C GLN A 93 -9.35 -4.64 5.75
N LEU A 94 -8.69 -5.78 5.51
CA LEU A 94 -7.67 -6.30 6.44
C LEU A 94 -6.50 -5.34 6.61
N LEU A 95 -6.09 -4.63 5.54
CA LEU A 95 -5.07 -3.58 5.65
C LEU A 95 -5.53 -2.39 6.50
N LEU A 96 -6.79 -1.96 6.32
CA LEU A 96 -7.34 -0.87 7.12
C LEU A 96 -7.43 -1.22 8.60
N ASP A 97 -7.71 -2.48 8.90
CA ASP A 97 -7.87 -3.01 10.27
C ASP A 97 -6.52 -3.35 10.93
N ASP A 98 -5.44 -3.37 10.17
CA ASP A 98 -4.12 -3.72 10.70
C ASP A 98 -3.63 -2.67 11.70
N ILE A 99 -3.23 -3.13 12.88
CA ILE A 99 -2.83 -2.25 14.00
C ILE A 99 -1.39 -1.73 13.87
N VAL A 100 -0.57 -2.36 13.04
CA VAL A 100 0.85 -2.00 12.84
C VAL A 100 1.00 -1.00 11.70
N LEU A 101 0.21 -1.19 10.63
CA LEU A 101 0.32 -0.40 9.40
C LEU A 101 0.26 1.13 9.63
N PRO A 102 -0.63 1.69 10.49
CA PRO A 102 -0.63 3.13 10.74
C PRO A 102 0.71 3.66 11.28
N GLY A 103 1.41 2.87 12.10
CA GLY A 103 2.73 3.23 12.63
C GLY A 103 3.85 3.27 11.59
N LEU A 104 3.67 2.61 10.44
CA LEU A 104 4.60 2.65 9.32
C LEU A 104 4.44 3.91 8.45
N LEU A 105 3.34 4.65 8.58
CA LEU A 105 3.14 5.92 7.89
C LEU A 105 3.79 7.06 8.68
N ALA A 106 4.67 7.81 8.03
CA ALA A 106 5.30 8.98 8.62
C ALA A 106 4.26 10.06 8.96
N PRO A 107 4.51 10.93 9.95
CA PRO A 107 3.67 12.10 10.20
C PRO A 107 3.50 12.95 8.93
N GLY A 108 2.26 13.28 8.57
CA GLY A 108 1.95 13.98 7.32
C GLY A 108 2.05 13.13 6.06
N GLY A 109 2.34 11.84 6.19
CA GLY A 109 2.38 10.88 5.09
C GLY A 109 0.99 10.54 4.55
N LEU A 110 0.97 9.83 3.43
CA LEU A 110 -0.25 9.45 2.73
C LEU A 110 -0.31 7.93 2.50
N PHE A 111 -1.43 7.31 2.87
CA PHE A 111 -1.75 5.94 2.51
C PHE A 111 -2.81 5.94 1.40
N VAL A 112 -2.48 5.34 0.27
CA VAL A 112 -3.38 5.21 -0.89
C VAL A 112 -3.73 3.76 -1.09
N ILE A 113 -5.03 3.45 -1.03
CA ILE A 113 -5.54 2.08 -1.16
C ILE A 113 -6.60 1.96 -2.23
N GLY A 114 -6.41 0.99 -3.13
CA GLY A 114 -7.35 0.62 -4.19
C GLY A 114 -8.32 -0.47 -3.74
N HIS A 115 -9.56 -0.35 -4.17
CA HIS A 115 -10.57 -1.41 -4.03
C HIS A 115 -11.65 -1.30 -5.11
N THR A 116 -12.47 -2.34 -5.28
CA THR A 116 -13.63 -2.24 -6.16
C THR A 116 -14.76 -1.45 -5.51
N LYS A 117 -15.56 -0.70 -6.28
CA LYS A 117 -16.77 -0.01 -5.78
C LYS A 117 -17.82 -0.95 -5.16
N ARG A 118 -17.73 -2.24 -5.46
CA ARG A 118 -18.64 -3.27 -4.91
C ARG A 118 -18.23 -3.74 -3.52
N ASP A 119 -17.01 -3.44 -3.11
CA ASP A 119 -16.47 -3.72 -1.79
C ASP A 119 -16.64 -2.47 -0.91
N THR A 120 -17.62 -2.49 -0.02
CA THR A 120 -17.88 -1.39 0.90
C THR A 120 -16.94 -1.52 2.10
N LEU A 121 -15.93 -0.66 2.13
CA LEU A 121 -14.96 -0.63 3.21
C LEU A 121 -15.44 0.23 4.39
N GLU A 122 -15.15 -0.23 5.60
CA GLU A 122 -15.27 0.55 6.82
C GLU A 122 -13.91 1.16 7.15
N ILE A 123 -13.84 2.49 7.29
CA ILE A 123 -12.61 3.18 7.64
C ILE A 123 -12.50 3.27 9.16
N PRO A 124 -11.55 2.55 9.79
CA PRO A 124 -11.34 2.63 11.24
C PRO A 124 -10.89 4.03 11.68
N VAL A 125 -11.09 4.35 12.96
CA VAL A 125 -10.69 5.64 13.57
C VAL A 125 -9.17 5.90 13.54
N THR A 126 -8.38 4.86 13.29
CA THR A 126 -6.92 4.95 13.08
C THR A 126 -6.54 5.64 11.78
N TRP A 127 -7.51 5.82 10.88
CA TRP A 127 -7.35 6.49 9.60
C TRP A 127 -8.32 7.65 9.46
N LYS A 128 -7.86 8.72 8.83
CA LYS A 128 -8.68 9.85 8.40
C LYS A 128 -8.69 9.90 6.89
N GLU A 129 -9.86 9.76 6.29
CA GLU A 129 -9.99 9.86 4.84
C GLU A 129 -9.93 11.33 4.39
N ARG A 130 -9.02 11.64 3.46
CA ARG A 130 -8.91 12.97 2.86
C ARG A 130 -9.79 13.11 1.63
N LYS A 131 -9.79 12.09 0.78
CA LYS A 131 -10.60 12.03 -0.44
C LYS A 131 -10.69 10.59 -0.95
N ASP A 132 -11.65 10.36 -1.84
CA ASP A 132 -11.68 9.21 -2.72
C ASP A 132 -11.65 9.67 -4.20
N MET A 133 -11.17 8.81 -5.06
CA MET A 133 -11.21 8.99 -6.51
C MET A 133 -11.77 7.73 -7.14
N ARG A 134 -12.71 7.88 -8.07
CA ARG A 134 -13.39 6.76 -8.73
C ARG A 134 -13.08 6.75 -10.22
N HIS A 135 -12.69 5.60 -10.69
CA HIS A 135 -12.47 5.37 -12.12
C HIS A 135 -13.01 3.99 -12.52
N GLY A 136 -14.09 3.97 -13.30
CA GLY A 136 -14.77 2.72 -13.64
C GLY A 136 -15.27 1.98 -12.40
N ASP A 137 -14.78 0.77 -12.20
CA ASP A 137 -15.09 -0.07 -11.04
C ASP A 137 -14.10 0.10 -9.87
N THR A 138 -13.04 0.86 -10.04
CA THR A 138 -12.00 1.06 -9.04
C THR A 138 -12.26 2.34 -8.23
N VAL A 139 -12.05 2.25 -6.93
CA VAL A 139 -12.01 3.37 -6.00
C VAL A 139 -10.62 3.43 -5.39
N MET A 140 -9.98 4.60 -5.45
CA MET A 140 -8.73 4.88 -4.76
C MET A 140 -9.02 5.79 -3.58
N ARG A 141 -8.75 5.34 -2.35
CA ARG A 141 -8.91 6.13 -1.14
C ARG A 141 -7.58 6.68 -0.67
N PHE A 142 -7.58 7.92 -0.28
CA PHE A 142 -6.42 8.66 0.20
C PHE A 142 -6.60 8.91 1.69
N LEU A 143 -5.79 8.25 2.49
CA LEU A 143 -5.89 8.19 3.94
C LEU A 143 -4.65 8.80 4.58
N GLU A 144 -4.82 9.42 5.74
CA GLU A 144 -3.74 9.90 6.59
C GLU A 144 -3.97 9.40 8.03
N ARG A 145 -2.94 9.46 8.84
CA ARG A 145 -3.14 9.30 10.30
C ARG A 145 -3.91 10.51 10.82
N PRO A 146 -4.86 10.30 11.74
CA PRO A 146 -5.43 11.43 12.47
C PRO A 146 -4.30 12.25 13.11
N ASP A 147 -4.43 13.55 13.11
CA ASP A 147 -3.50 14.42 13.82
C ASP A 147 -3.40 13.96 15.28
N GLU A 148 -2.20 13.59 15.72
CA GLU A 148 -1.94 13.44 17.15
C GLU A 148 -2.18 14.82 17.74
N LYS A 149 -3.25 14.97 18.55
CA LYS A 149 -3.42 16.18 19.35
C LYS A 149 -2.12 16.36 20.13
N ARG A 150 -1.35 17.38 19.79
CA ARG A 150 -0.26 17.82 20.64
C ARG A 150 -0.94 18.42 21.85
N ASP A 151 -0.96 17.64 22.94
CA ASP A 151 -1.29 18.15 24.26
C ASP A 151 -0.23 19.15 24.73
#